data_30910d94dcd8e7cd6bee4ba85459e6b4
#
_entry.id   30910d94dcd8e7cd6bee4ba85459e6b4
#
_cell.length_a   1.000
_cell.length_b   1.000
_cell.length_c   1.000
_cell.angle_alpha   90.00
_cell.angle_beta   90.00
_cell.angle_gamma   90.00
#
_symmetry.space_group_name_H-M   'P 1'
#
loop_
_entity.id
_entity.type
_entity.pdbx_description
1 polymer ?
#
loop_
_entity_poly.entity_id
_entity_poly.type
_entity_poly.pdbx_seq_one_letter_code
_entity_poly.pdbx_strand_id
1 'polypeptide(L)'
;MTKQPNILLFLTDDHGPWALGCYGNHEVRSPNMDRLAAEGVRFANAFTPSPVCSPARACLLTGRTPSQVGIHDWIQDSVPEYGDRDWLAGTPTLPQLLSRAGYSCGLSGKWHLGRSRETPMGFDWFFGLPGWQGDHIETYTYMFNGEEITLTGNKSRIIADHALQFLDGAPSKQPWFLQVGFIATHSPYDNQEPELVALYDTATFDDIPPYVPHPWRQNEGFRNSTEYTNEDVTRRYRNYYAAVTDMDIQVGRLLDALRLRGELDNTLVIYASDHGLALGHQGFWGKGNSTRPLNMYEISIRIPLLLRWPTGGLVAGHVVRQTVDHYDTFQLLCQVAGAAIDPEMHYPGRSLLPLARGESVANWRESRFGEYGDLRMIRTPQYKYVRRYPYGPNDLF
;
A
#
# COMPACT_ATOMS: atom_id res chain seq x y z
N MET A 1 -8.97 22.84 -23.05
CA MET A 1 -9.10 22.05 -21.80
C MET A 1 -7.97 21.04 -21.79
N THR A 2 -7.15 21.00 -20.77
CA THR A 2 -6.12 19.96 -20.62
C THR A 2 -6.84 18.61 -20.48
N LYS A 3 -6.38 17.60 -21.23
CA LYS A 3 -6.91 16.24 -21.15
C LYS A 3 -6.76 15.72 -19.71
N GLN A 4 -7.82 15.18 -19.11
CA GLN A 4 -7.70 14.55 -17.79
C GLN A 4 -6.62 13.45 -17.83
N PRO A 5 -5.74 13.34 -16.82
CA PRO A 5 -4.71 12.32 -16.81
C PRO A 5 -5.30 10.93 -16.56
N ASN A 6 -4.60 9.91 -17.01
CA ASN A 6 -4.78 8.58 -16.48
C ASN A 6 -4.19 8.49 -15.05
N ILE A 7 -4.62 7.52 -14.26
CA ILE A 7 -4.16 7.32 -12.89
C ILE A 7 -3.77 5.86 -12.70
N LEU A 8 -2.51 5.61 -12.35
CA LEU A 8 -1.99 4.30 -12.00
C LEU A 8 -1.57 4.31 -10.52
N LEU A 9 -2.28 3.54 -9.69
CA LEU A 9 -1.98 3.37 -8.27
C LEU A 9 -1.42 1.98 -8.01
N PHE A 10 -0.13 1.88 -7.70
CA PHE A 10 0.46 0.71 -7.08
C PHE A 10 0.23 0.77 -5.57
N LEU A 11 -0.55 -0.17 -5.05
CA LEU A 11 -0.82 -0.31 -3.62
C LEU A 11 -0.32 -1.66 -3.14
N THR A 12 0.85 -1.66 -2.52
CA THR A 12 1.50 -2.87 -2.01
C THR A 12 0.98 -3.24 -0.61
N ASP A 13 1.36 -4.41 -0.12
CA ASP A 13 1.03 -4.92 1.20
C ASP A 13 2.32 -5.15 1.99
N ASP A 14 2.36 -4.73 3.25
CA ASP A 14 3.52 -4.96 4.15
C ASP A 14 4.86 -4.37 3.64
N HIS A 15 4.85 -3.22 2.96
CA HIS A 15 6.09 -2.63 2.45
C HIS A 15 6.49 -1.38 3.22
N GLY A 16 7.50 -1.51 4.07
CA GLY A 16 8.12 -0.37 4.77
C GLY A 16 9.07 0.42 3.86
N PRO A 17 9.16 1.76 4.00
CA PRO A 17 10.07 2.58 3.19
C PRO A 17 11.54 2.19 3.37
N TRP A 18 11.90 1.58 4.50
CA TRP A 18 13.25 1.10 4.78
C TRP A 18 13.75 0.05 3.77
N ALA A 19 12.84 -0.63 3.06
CA ALA A 19 13.18 -1.63 2.04
C ALA A 19 13.11 -1.05 0.60
N LEU A 20 13.57 0.19 0.41
CA LEU A 20 13.67 0.84 -0.90
C LEU A 20 14.97 1.64 -1.03
N GLY A 21 15.64 1.56 -2.18
CA GLY A 21 16.86 2.30 -2.47
C GLY A 21 16.67 3.81 -2.35
N CYS A 22 15.61 4.37 -2.90
CA CYS A 22 15.30 5.81 -2.82
C CYS A 22 15.00 6.31 -1.40
N TYR A 23 14.79 5.43 -0.43
CA TYR A 23 14.68 5.76 0.99
C TYR A 23 15.94 5.45 1.80
N GLY A 24 17.02 5.03 1.15
CA GLY A 24 18.35 4.88 1.76
C GLY A 24 18.81 3.44 1.98
N ASN A 25 18.04 2.43 1.58
CA ASN A 25 18.52 1.06 1.59
C ASN A 25 19.53 0.85 0.45
N HIS A 26 20.72 0.33 0.78
CA HIS A 26 21.81 0.15 -0.19
C HIS A 26 21.93 -1.28 -0.73
N GLU A 27 21.21 -2.23 -0.17
CA GLU A 27 21.28 -3.64 -0.53
C GLU A 27 20.08 -4.08 -1.39
N VAL A 28 18.87 -3.59 -1.08
CA VAL A 28 17.67 -3.95 -1.85
C VAL A 28 17.73 -3.40 -3.28
N ARG A 29 17.33 -4.20 -4.24
CA ARG A 29 17.32 -3.83 -5.67
C ARG A 29 15.93 -3.40 -6.09
N SER A 30 15.74 -2.07 -6.16
CA SER A 30 14.48 -1.42 -6.55
C SER A 30 14.65 -0.34 -7.63
N PRO A 31 15.37 -0.64 -8.76
CA PRO A 31 15.77 0.40 -9.73
C PRO A 31 14.59 1.09 -10.42
N ASN A 32 13.45 0.45 -10.61
CA ASN A 32 12.28 1.06 -11.24
C ASN A 32 11.57 2.02 -10.29
N MET A 33 11.43 1.65 -9.01
CA MET A 33 10.89 2.50 -7.96
C MET A 33 11.84 3.66 -7.64
N ASP A 34 13.15 3.43 -7.65
CA ASP A 34 14.16 4.47 -7.48
C ASP A 34 14.13 5.48 -8.63
N ARG A 35 13.95 5.01 -9.87
CA ARG A 35 13.74 5.86 -11.04
C ARG A 35 12.44 6.64 -10.94
N LEU A 36 11.34 6.03 -10.47
CA LEU A 36 10.07 6.71 -10.22
C LEU A 36 10.24 7.86 -9.24
N ALA A 37 11.03 7.67 -8.18
CA ALA A 37 11.37 8.73 -7.22
C ALA A 37 12.23 9.83 -7.84
N ALA A 38 13.21 9.47 -8.68
CA ALA A 38 14.12 10.43 -9.33
C ALA A 38 13.41 11.26 -10.42
N GLU A 39 12.49 10.64 -11.16
CA GLU A 39 11.67 11.32 -12.19
C GLU A 39 10.44 12.03 -11.63
N GLY A 40 10.18 11.89 -10.33
CA GLY A 40 8.98 12.39 -9.66
C GLY A 40 9.25 12.95 -8.27
N VAL A 41 8.33 12.72 -7.36
CA VAL A 41 8.31 13.27 -6.01
C VAL A 41 8.35 12.13 -5.00
N ARG A 42 9.24 12.22 -4.02
CA ARG A 42 9.32 11.31 -2.87
C ARG A 42 8.85 12.01 -1.60
N PHE A 43 7.91 11.43 -0.89
CA PHE A 43 7.45 11.92 0.40
C PHE A 43 8.26 11.24 1.51
N ALA A 44 9.11 12.01 2.19
CA ALA A 44 10.00 11.49 3.24
C ALA A 44 9.24 11.04 4.50
N ASN A 45 8.06 11.62 4.76
CA ASN A 45 7.26 11.40 5.96
C ASN A 45 5.80 11.07 5.59
N ALA A 46 5.61 9.93 4.93
CA ALA A 46 4.29 9.40 4.61
C ALA A 46 3.87 8.30 5.62
N PHE A 47 2.59 8.32 6.00
CA PHE A 47 2.05 7.44 7.03
C PHE A 47 0.73 6.81 6.61
N THR A 48 0.44 5.65 7.18
CA THR A 48 -0.91 5.08 7.21
C THR A 48 -1.64 5.51 8.47
N PRO A 49 -2.95 5.78 8.41
CA PRO A 49 -3.75 6.02 9.61
C PRO A 49 -4.00 4.76 10.45
N SER A 50 -3.82 3.58 9.87
CA SER A 50 -3.99 2.30 10.56
C SER A 50 -2.91 1.30 10.11
N PRO A 51 -2.27 0.57 11.05
CA PRO A 51 -1.13 -0.29 10.74
C PRO A 51 -1.54 -1.72 10.35
N VAL A 52 -2.69 -1.88 9.69
CA VAL A 52 -3.23 -3.18 9.23
C VAL A 52 -4.04 -3.00 7.94
N CYS A 53 -4.04 -4.02 7.08
CA CYS A 53 -4.49 -3.96 5.68
C CYS A 53 -5.89 -3.36 5.48
N SER A 54 -6.96 -4.00 5.98
CA SER A 54 -8.34 -3.58 5.66
C SER A 54 -8.65 -2.14 6.10
N PRO A 55 -8.39 -1.71 7.36
CA PRO A 55 -8.64 -0.32 7.73
C PRO A 55 -7.73 0.67 7.00
N ALA A 56 -6.47 0.33 6.71
CA ALA A 56 -5.57 1.19 5.93
C ALA A 56 -6.08 1.41 4.50
N ARG A 57 -6.49 0.32 3.82
CA ARG A 57 -7.08 0.37 2.48
C ARG A 57 -8.39 1.14 2.46
N ALA A 58 -9.25 0.94 3.48
CA ALA A 58 -10.48 1.71 3.65
C ALA A 58 -10.19 3.21 3.78
N CYS A 59 -9.20 3.61 4.58
CA CYS A 59 -8.79 5.02 4.72
C CYS A 59 -8.36 5.63 3.39
N LEU A 60 -7.53 4.91 2.61
CA LEU A 60 -7.07 5.38 1.30
C LEU A 60 -8.22 5.48 0.29
N LEU A 61 -9.13 4.50 0.27
CA LEU A 61 -10.18 4.42 -0.73
C LEU A 61 -11.44 5.21 -0.39
N THR A 62 -11.60 5.67 0.84
CA THR A 62 -12.76 6.46 1.26
C THR A 62 -12.40 7.87 1.73
N GLY A 63 -11.11 8.14 2.02
CA GLY A 63 -10.65 9.38 2.64
C GLY A 63 -11.15 9.57 4.07
N ARG A 64 -11.65 8.52 4.74
CA ARG A 64 -12.31 8.56 6.05
C ARG A 64 -11.59 7.70 7.08
N THR A 65 -11.77 8.03 8.35
CA THR A 65 -11.13 7.29 9.45
C THR A 65 -11.74 5.90 9.64
N PRO A 66 -11.02 4.95 10.27
CA PRO A 66 -11.55 3.64 10.64
C PRO A 66 -12.87 3.72 11.40
N SER A 67 -13.01 4.68 12.35
CA SER A 67 -14.25 4.90 13.09
C SER A 67 -15.40 5.40 12.23
N GLN A 68 -15.13 6.19 11.19
CA GLN A 68 -16.18 6.68 10.28
C GLN A 68 -16.68 5.59 9.31
N VAL A 69 -15.86 4.59 9.00
CA VAL A 69 -16.24 3.49 8.08
C VAL A 69 -16.56 2.19 8.81
N GLY A 70 -16.28 2.11 10.13
CA GLY A 70 -16.58 0.93 10.95
C GLY A 70 -15.61 -0.24 10.73
N ILE A 71 -14.44 -0.03 10.12
CA ILE A 71 -13.44 -1.07 9.88
C ILE A 71 -12.25 -0.81 10.80
N HIS A 72 -12.18 -1.53 11.93
CA HIS A 72 -11.18 -1.31 12.97
C HIS A 72 -10.06 -2.36 13.00
N ASP A 73 -10.20 -3.47 12.27
CA ASP A 73 -9.21 -4.54 12.17
C ASP A 73 -9.26 -5.18 10.78
N TRP A 74 -8.32 -6.09 10.49
CA TRP A 74 -8.30 -6.80 9.21
C TRP A 74 -9.56 -7.68 9.06
N ILE A 75 -10.12 -7.70 7.86
CA ILE A 75 -11.29 -8.49 7.53
C ILE A 75 -10.84 -9.93 7.26
N GLN A 76 -11.46 -10.89 7.95
CA GLN A 76 -11.20 -12.31 7.76
C GLN A 76 -12.02 -12.81 6.56
N ASP A 77 -11.55 -12.58 5.35
CA ASP A 77 -12.27 -12.94 4.11
C ASP A 77 -12.63 -14.42 4.01
N SER A 78 -11.90 -15.30 4.71
CA SER A 78 -12.20 -16.74 4.77
C SER A 78 -13.39 -17.09 5.68
N VAL A 79 -13.87 -16.15 6.50
CA VAL A 79 -15.05 -16.31 7.35
C VAL A 79 -16.24 -15.66 6.63
N PRO A 80 -17.28 -16.42 6.20
CA PRO A 80 -18.36 -15.87 5.36
C PRO A 80 -19.05 -14.66 5.98
N GLU A 81 -19.26 -14.63 7.31
CA GLU A 81 -19.85 -13.50 8.01
C GLU A 81 -19.12 -12.18 7.77
N TYR A 82 -17.79 -12.23 7.62
CA TYR A 82 -16.95 -11.06 7.39
C TYR A 82 -16.60 -10.88 5.91
N GLY A 83 -16.29 -11.98 5.22
CA GLY A 83 -15.88 -11.96 3.81
C GLY A 83 -16.99 -11.53 2.85
N ASP A 84 -18.23 -11.94 3.11
CA ASP A 84 -19.39 -11.63 2.26
C ASP A 84 -20.09 -10.31 2.64
N ARG A 85 -19.67 -9.68 3.73
CA ARG A 85 -20.24 -8.42 4.19
C ARG A 85 -19.80 -7.25 3.30
N ASP A 86 -20.74 -6.38 2.95
CA ASP A 86 -20.44 -5.07 2.37
C ASP A 86 -20.05 -4.07 3.48
N TRP A 87 -18.76 -4.01 3.76
CA TRP A 87 -18.21 -3.13 4.82
C TRP A 87 -18.24 -1.65 4.45
N LEU A 88 -18.36 -1.33 3.16
CA LEU A 88 -18.37 0.03 2.64
C LEU A 88 -19.77 0.50 2.22
N ALA A 89 -20.81 -0.28 2.55
CA ALA A 89 -22.19 0.09 2.25
C ALA A 89 -22.51 1.53 2.69
N GLY A 90 -23.03 2.33 1.78
CA GLY A 90 -23.37 3.74 2.06
C GLY A 90 -22.19 4.71 2.16
N THR A 91 -20.95 4.23 2.01
CA THR A 91 -19.75 5.07 1.99
C THR A 91 -19.22 5.20 0.55
N PRO A 92 -19.21 6.38 -0.06
CA PRO A 92 -18.63 6.58 -1.37
C PRO A 92 -17.14 6.21 -1.39
N THR A 93 -16.76 5.35 -2.33
CA THR A 93 -15.36 4.92 -2.50
C THR A 93 -14.71 5.68 -3.65
N LEU A 94 -13.37 5.76 -3.62
CA LEU A 94 -12.59 6.41 -4.67
C LEU A 94 -12.97 5.92 -6.08
N PRO A 95 -13.01 4.60 -6.39
CA PRO A 95 -13.41 4.15 -7.74
C PRO A 95 -14.83 4.58 -8.12
N GLN A 96 -15.78 4.62 -7.19
CA GLN A 96 -17.13 5.15 -7.48
C GLN A 96 -17.10 6.66 -7.80
N LEU A 97 -16.29 7.44 -7.09
CA LEU A 97 -16.16 8.88 -7.34
C LEU A 97 -15.47 9.15 -8.68
N LEU A 98 -14.43 8.37 -9.01
CA LEU A 98 -13.72 8.48 -10.28
C LEU A 98 -14.58 8.02 -11.45
N SER A 99 -15.33 6.93 -11.31
CA SER A 99 -16.29 6.48 -12.31
C SER A 99 -17.35 7.56 -12.62
N ARG A 100 -17.90 8.23 -11.58
CA ARG A 100 -18.80 9.38 -11.75
C ARG A 100 -18.13 10.58 -12.43
N ALA A 101 -16.82 10.73 -12.28
CA ALA A 101 -16.02 11.74 -12.97
C ALA A 101 -15.61 11.34 -14.40
N GLY A 102 -16.10 10.20 -14.90
CA GLY A 102 -15.91 9.74 -16.27
C GLY A 102 -14.71 8.82 -16.49
N TYR A 103 -14.10 8.28 -15.43
CA TYR A 103 -13.01 7.32 -15.54
C TYR A 103 -13.53 5.89 -15.77
N SER A 104 -12.84 5.12 -16.61
CA SER A 104 -12.91 3.67 -16.59
C SER A 104 -12.01 3.15 -15.48
N CYS A 105 -12.53 2.33 -14.56
CA CYS A 105 -11.83 1.93 -13.35
C CYS A 105 -11.51 0.44 -13.35
N GLY A 106 -10.23 0.08 -13.19
CA GLY A 106 -9.74 -1.28 -13.08
C GLY A 106 -9.06 -1.56 -11.74
N LEU A 107 -9.21 -2.79 -11.25
CA LEU A 107 -8.46 -3.32 -10.10
C LEU A 107 -7.81 -4.64 -10.50
N SER A 108 -6.49 -4.71 -10.37
CA SER A 108 -5.74 -5.97 -10.47
C SER A 108 -5.06 -6.28 -9.15
N GLY A 109 -5.46 -7.36 -8.48
CA GLY A 109 -4.85 -7.84 -7.24
C GLY A 109 -5.73 -7.70 -6.01
N LYS A 110 -5.11 -7.37 -4.86
CA LYS A 110 -5.74 -7.38 -3.54
C LYS A 110 -6.77 -6.26 -3.36
N TRP A 111 -8.00 -6.65 -2.99
CA TRP A 111 -9.07 -5.75 -2.53
C TRP A 111 -9.11 -5.67 -1.00
N HIS A 112 -9.49 -6.74 -0.33
CA HIS A 112 -9.50 -6.95 1.12
C HIS A 112 -10.44 -6.01 1.92
N LEU A 113 -11.59 -5.68 1.32
CA LEU A 113 -12.64 -4.85 1.96
C LEU A 113 -14.02 -5.52 1.94
N GLY A 114 -14.03 -6.85 1.99
CA GLY A 114 -15.22 -7.68 1.89
C GLY A 114 -15.71 -7.87 0.46
N ARG A 115 -16.61 -8.82 0.25
CA ARG A 115 -17.18 -9.20 -1.06
C ARG A 115 -16.13 -9.41 -2.15
N SER A 116 -14.99 -10.01 -1.76
CA SER A 116 -13.84 -10.18 -2.66
C SER A 116 -14.10 -11.16 -3.82
N ARG A 117 -15.26 -11.84 -3.83
CA ARG A 117 -15.72 -12.68 -4.95
C ARG A 117 -16.53 -11.93 -6.02
N GLU A 118 -16.85 -10.68 -5.77
CA GLU A 118 -17.61 -9.83 -6.67
C GLU A 118 -16.73 -8.68 -7.15
N THR A 119 -17.08 -8.11 -8.32
CA THR A 119 -16.43 -6.86 -8.75
C THR A 119 -16.79 -5.75 -7.78
N PRO A 120 -15.80 -5.13 -7.09
CA PRO A 120 -16.11 -4.08 -6.13
C PRO A 120 -16.75 -2.87 -6.79
N MET A 121 -17.69 -2.22 -6.10
CA MET A 121 -18.44 -1.10 -6.67
C MET A 121 -17.55 0.04 -7.16
N GLY A 122 -17.81 0.49 -8.39
CA GLY A 122 -17.07 1.56 -9.06
C GLY A 122 -15.94 1.08 -9.96
N PHE A 123 -15.62 -0.23 -9.96
CA PHE A 123 -14.74 -0.82 -10.95
C PHE A 123 -15.53 -1.45 -12.10
N ASP A 124 -15.05 -1.24 -13.32
CA ASP A 124 -15.61 -1.82 -14.56
C ASP A 124 -14.87 -3.10 -14.93
N TRP A 125 -13.66 -3.28 -14.39
CA TRP A 125 -12.77 -4.41 -14.64
C TRP A 125 -12.14 -4.85 -13.33
N PHE A 126 -12.16 -6.15 -13.06
CA PHE A 126 -11.70 -6.71 -11.81
C PHE A 126 -10.98 -8.04 -12.01
N PHE A 127 -9.73 -8.08 -11.59
CA PHE A 127 -8.97 -9.29 -11.34
C PHE A 127 -8.50 -9.27 -9.89
N GLY A 128 -8.96 -10.22 -9.07
CA GLY A 128 -8.69 -10.17 -7.63
C GLY A 128 -8.58 -11.53 -6.97
N LEU A 129 -8.26 -11.49 -5.68
CA LEU A 129 -8.10 -12.67 -4.84
C LEU A 129 -9.28 -12.74 -3.87
N PRO A 130 -10.01 -13.87 -3.83
CA PRO A 130 -11.24 -14.02 -3.04
C PRO A 130 -11.00 -14.29 -1.55
N GLY A 131 -9.77 -14.22 -1.06
CA GLY A 131 -9.49 -14.49 0.36
C GLY A 131 -7.99 -14.55 0.69
N TRP A 132 -7.64 -15.34 1.72
CA TRP A 132 -6.26 -15.53 2.16
C TRP A 132 -5.36 -16.06 1.04
N GLN A 133 -4.12 -15.61 1.03
CA GLN A 133 -3.27 -15.66 -0.15
C GLN A 133 -2.24 -16.81 -0.17
N GLY A 134 -1.98 -17.48 0.95
CA GLY A 134 -0.94 -18.54 0.97
C GLY A 134 0.44 -18.06 0.45
N ASP A 135 1.18 -18.95 -0.21
CA ASP A 135 2.51 -18.68 -0.76
C ASP A 135 2.49 -17.73 -1.96
N HIS A 136 3.64 -17.08 -2.24
CA HIS A 136 3.76 -16.17 -3.37
C HIS A 136 3.80 -16.88 -4.73
N ILE A 137 4.31 -18.11 -4.75
CA ILE A 137 4.34 -18.97 -5.95
C ILE A 137 3.54 -20.23 -5.65
N GLU A 138 2.35 -20.32 -6.22
CA GLU A 138 1.46 -21.48 -6.04
C GLU A 138 0.38 -21.54 -7.10
N THR A 139 -0.45 -22.58 -7.03
CA THR A 139 -1.73 -22.64 -7.76
C THR A 139 -2.82 -22.02 -6.88
N TYR A 140 -3.50 -21.01 -7.40
CA TYR A 140 -4.50 -20.28 -6.65
C TYR A 140 -5.72 -19.93 -7.51
N THR A 141 -6.89 -19.82 -6.88
CA THR A 141 -8.13 -19.39 -7.53
C THR A 141 -8.27 -17.88 -7.40
N TYR A 142 -8.45 -17.22 -8.53
CA TYR A 142 -8.68 -15.78 -8.64
C TYR A 142 -10.10 -15.52 -9.12
N MET A 143 -10.57 -14.30 -8.91
CA MET A 143 -11.79 -13.79 -9.51
C MET A 143 -11.43 -12.92 -10.71
N PHE A 144 -12.06 -13.15 -11.84
CA PHE A 144 -11.90 -12.31 -13.03
C PHE A 144 -13.28 -11.91 -13.56
N ASN A 145 -13.65 -10.64 -13.36
CA ASN A 145 -14.94 -10.07 -13.77
C ASN A 145 -16.16 -10.92 -13.35
N GLY A 146 -16.12 -11.47 -12.14
CA GLY A 146 -17.19 -12.28 -11.55
C GLY A 146 -17.08 -13.80 -11.79
N GLU A 147 -16.09 -14.26 -12.55
CA GLU A 147 -15.81 -15.67 -12.79
C GLU A 147 -14.59 -16.14 -11.98
N GLU A 148 -14.63 -17.38 -11.49
CA GLU A 148 -13.47 -18.01 -10.86
C GLU A 148 -12.53 -18.60 -11.92
N ILE A 149 -11.26 -18.25 -11.84
CA ILE A 149 -10.19 -18.81 -12.67
C ILE A 149 -9.06 -19.31 -11.79
N THR A 150 -8.46 -20.45 -12.15
CA THR A 150 -7.32 -21.03 -11.42
C THR A 150 -6.05 -20.84 -12.22
N LEU A 151 -5.05 -20.20 -11.63
CA LEU A 151 -3.77 -19.91 -12.25
C LEU A 151 -2.64 -20.43 -11.35
N THR A 152 -1.55 -20.86 -11.99
CA THR A 152 -0.34 -21.33 -11.31
C THR A 152 0.82 -20.37 -11.62
N GLY A 153 1.56 -19.99 -10.60
CA GLY A 153 2.78 -19.20 -10.77
C GLY A 153 2.95 -18.11 -9.72
N ASN A 154 3.83 -17.18 -10.03
CA ASN A 154 4.16 -16.04 -9.20
C ASN A 154 3.02 -15.01 -9.20
N LYS A 155 2.47 -14.72 -8.02
CA LYS A 155 1.32 -13.82 -7.85
C LYS A 155 1.59 -12.38 -8.29
N SER A 156 2.78 -11.85 -8.04
CA SER A 156 3.15 -10.48 -8.48
C SER A 156 3.11 -10.40 -10.01
N ARG A 157 3.64 -11.41 -10.70
CA ARG A 157 3.62 -11.52 -12.17
C ARG A 157 2.19 -11.66 -12.69
N ILE A 158 1.40 -12.57 -12.12
CA ILE A 158 0.00 -12.79 -12.51
C ILE A 158 -0.83 -11.50 -12.35
N ILE A 159 -0.66 -10.76 -11.25
CA ILE A 159 -1.32 -9.48 -11.01
C ILE A 159 -0.88 -8.45 -12.07
N ALA A 160 0.41 -8.36 -12.38
CA ALA A 160 0.93 -7.44 -13.39
C ALA A 160 0.45 -7.79 -14.80
N ASP A 161 0.37 -9.09 -15.16
CA ASP A 161 -0.12 -9.54 -16.46
C ASP A 161 -1.58 -9.13 -16.69
N HIS A 162 -2.43 -9.26 -15.66
CA HIS A 162 -3.83 -8.82 -15.75
C HIS A 162 -3.95 -7.28 -15.71
N ALA A 163 -3.06 -6.58 -15.00
CA ALA A 163 -2.99 -5.12 -15.07
C ALA A 163 -2.60 -4.64 -16.49
N LEU A 164 -1.68 -5.32 -17.16
CA LEU A 164 -1.34 -5.08 -18.58
C LEU A 164 -2.53 -5.37 -19.50
N GLN A 165 -3.27 -6.46 -19.24
CA GLN A 165 -4.48 -6.77 -20.00
C GLN A 165 -5.54 -5.65 -19.87
N PHE A 166 -5.73 -5.07 -18.69
CA PHE A 166 -6.57 -3.88 -18.52
C PHE A 166 -6.08 -2.72 -19.38
N LEU A 167 -4.77 -2.42 -19.36
CA LEU A 167 -4.21 -1.33 -20.16
C LEU A 167 -4.41 -1.56 -21.65
N ASP A 168 -4.28 -2.78 -22.14
CA ASP A 168 -4.49 -3.11 -23.55
C ASP A 168 -5.95 -2.91 -23.99
N GLY A 169 -6.91 -3.18 -23.09
CA GLY A 169 -8.33 -2.94 -23.32
C GLY A 169 -8.81 -1.53 -22.95
N ALA A 170 -7.97 -0.70 -22.38
CA ALA A 170 -8.38 0.62 -21.88
C ALA A 170 -8.82 1.56 -23.01
N PRO A 171 -9.93 2.30 -22.82
CA PRO A 171 -10.48 3.17 -23.85
C PRO A 171 -9.51 4.33 -24.18
N SER A 172 -9.20 4.56 -25.46
CA SER A 172 -8.24 5.61 -25.90
C SER A 172 -8.75 7.05 -25.71
N LYS A 173 -10.07 7.22 -25.60
CA LYS A 173 -10.74 8.54 -25.53
C LYS A 173 -11.28 8.89 -24.14
N GLN A 174 -11.16 7.99 -23.18
CA GLN A 174 -11.62 8.14 -21.81
C GLN A 174 -10.44 7.99 -20.87
N PRO A 175 -10.32 8.81 -19.80
CA PRO A 175 -9.30 8.57 -18.78
C PRO A 175 -9.59 7.27 -18.03
N TRP A 176 -8.54 6.63 -17.56
CA TRP A 176 -8.67 5.41 -16.78
C TRP A 176 -7.96 5.53 -15.42
N PHE A 177 -8.50 4.82 -14.43
CA PHE A 177 -7.89 4.57 -13.13
C PHE A 177 -7.61 3.07 -13.01
N LEU A 178 -6.37 2.71 -12.78
CA LEU A 178 -5.97 1.34 -12.50
C LEU A 178 -5.32 1.27 -11.12
N GLN A 179 -5.91 0.47 -10.22
CA GLN A 179 -5.26 0.07 -8.98
C GLN A 179 -4.60 -1.29 -9.17
N VAL A 180 -3.29 -1.37 -8.93
CA VAL A 180 -2.54 -2.62 -8.90
C VAL A 180 -2.23 -2.94 -7.44
N GLY A 181 -2.97 -3.90 -6.90
CA GLY A 181 -2.90 -4.31 -5.49
C GLY A 181 -1.95 -5.50 -5.33
N PHE A 182 -0.63 -5.26 -5.27
CA PHE A 182 0.31 -6.34 -5.02
C PHE A 182 0.13 -6.92 -3.61
N ILE A 183 0.30 -8.23 -3.49
CA ILE A 183 0.35 -8.94 -2.20
C ILE A 183 1.76 -8.88 -1.62
N ALA A 184 2.76 -8.86 -2.49
CA ALA A 184 4.13 -8.64 -2.07
C ALA A 184 4.20 -7.26 -1.34
N THR A 185 4.83 -7.20 -0.20
CA THR A 185 5.75 -8.15 0.44
C THR A 185 5.14 -8.88 1.66
N HIS A 186 3.85 -9.16 1.65
CA HIS A 186 3.16 -9.85 2.75
C HIS A 186 3.75 -11.24 3.03
N SER A 187 3.74 -11.66 4.29
CA SER A 187 4.10 -13.04 4.68
C SER A 187 3.20 -14.09 3.98
N PRO A 188 3.66 -15.34 3.77
CA PRO A 188 4.95 -15.90 4.22
C PRO A 188 6.14 -15.34 3.43
N TYR A 189 7.31 -15.25 4.08
CA TYR A 189 8.53 -14.73 3.47
C TYR A 189 9.39 -15.85 2.86
N ASP A 190 8.77 -16.88 2.40
CA ASP A 190 9.39 -18.04 1.77
C ASP A 190 8.87 -18.17 0.32
N ASN A 191 9.43 -19.12 -0.43
CA ASN A 191 8.96 -19.45 -1.77
C ASN A 191 8.95 -18.25 -2.74
N GLN A 192 10.11 -17.60 -2.87
CA GLN A 192 10.39 -16.59 -3.90
C GLN A 192 11.18 -17.25 -5.07
N GLU A 193 11.26 -16.55 -6.21
CA GLU A 193 12.05 -17.00 -7.36
C GLU A 193 13.52 -17.20 -6.95
N PRO A 194 14.11 -18.40 -7.11
CA PRO A 194 15.46 -18.68 -6.62
C PRO A 194 16.53 -17.74 -7.17
N GLU A 195 16.38 -17.30 -8.42
CA GLU A 195 17.29 -16.37 -9.07
C GLU A 195 17.27 -14.99 -8.40
N LEU A 196 16.12 -14.56 -7.89
CA LEU A 196 15.99 -13.30 -7.17
C LEU A 196 16.52 -13.44 -5.73
N VAL A 197 16.31 -14.58 -5.09
CA VAL A 197 16.88 -14.85 -3.75
C VAL A 197 18.40 -14.87 -3.80
N ALA A 198 18.99 -15.49 -4.84
CA ALA A 198 20.44 -15.55 -5.03
C ALA A 198 21.12 -14.17 -5.17
N LEU A 199 20.39 -13.14 -5.58
CA LEU A 199 20.90 -11.76 -5.61
C LEU A 199 21.35 -11.25 -4.24
N TYR A 200 20.89 -11.88 -3.18
CA TYR A 200 21.11 -11.47 -1.78
C TYR A 200 21.96 -12.46 -0.97
N ASP A 201 22.66 -13.39 -1.64
CA ASP A 201 23.49 -14.38 -0.95
C ASP A 201 24.66 -13.76 -0.15
N THR A 202 25.13 -12.60 -0.60
CA THR A 202 26.22 -11.85 0.03
C THR A 202 25.75 -10.60 0.77
N ALA A 203 24.42 -10.36 0.88
CA ALA A 203 23.87 -9.22 1.61
C ALA A 203 24.11 -9.37 3.11
N THR A 204 24.44 -8.27 3.76
CA THR A 204 24.73 -8.21 5.20
C THR A 204 23.52 -7.82 6.03
N PHE A 205 22.52 -7.16 5.39
CA PHE A 205 21.29 -6.65 6.02
C PHE A 205 21.58 -5.66 7.17
N ASP A 206 22.65 -4.86 7.03
CA ASP A 206 23.10 -3.91 8.04
C ASP A 206 22.08 -2.78 8.31
N ASP A 207 21.14 -2.57 7.41
CA ASP A 207 20.02 -1.64 7.55
C ASP A 207 18.87 -2.20 8.42
N ILE A 208 18.91 -3.50 8.77
CA ILE A 208 17.98 -4.12 9.70
C ILE A 208 18.66 -4.21 11.08
N PRO A 209 18.10 -3.56 12.12
CA PRO A 209 18.70 -3.59 13.44
C PRO A 209 18.82 -5.01 14.01
N PRO A 210 19.83 -5.30 14.83
CA PRO A 210 19.94 -6.56 15.52
C PRO A 210 18.67 -6.91 16.28
N TYR A 211 18.23 -8.16 16.17
CA TYR A 211 17.00 -8.63 16.78
C TYR A 211 17.14 -8.73 18.31
N VAL A 212 16.38 -7.90 19.02
CA VAL A 212 16.20 -7.99 20.47
C VAL A 212 14.71 -8.21 20.73
N PRO A 213 14.30 -9.37 21.28
CA PRO A 213 12.89 -9.71 21.40
C PRO A 213 12.05 -8.66 22.12
N HIS A 214 10.99 -8.16 21.47
CA HIS A 214 10.05 -7.24 22.08
C HIS A 214 9.22 -7.96 23.17
N PRO A 215 9.02 -7.39 24.37
CA PRO A 215 8.31 -8.06 25.47
C PRO A 215 6.84 -8.36 25.14
N TRP A 216 6.23 -7.58 24.25
CA TRP A 216 4.83 -7.75 23.86
C TRP A 216 4.63 -8.44 22.51
N ARG A 217 5.72 -8.96 21.90
CA ARG A 217 5.61 -9.63 20.62
C ARG A 217 4.64 -10.80 20.69
N GLN A 218 3.83 -10.95 19.64
CA GLN A 218 3.15 -12.20 19.35
C GLN A 218 4.05 -13.05 18.46
N ASN A 219 4.00 -14.37 18.64
CA ASN A 219 4.72 -15.31 17.78
C ASN A 219 4.01 -15.47 16.42
N GLU A 220 3.54 -14.36 15.84
CA GLU A 220 2.85 -14.37 14.55
C GLU A 220 3.85 -14.31 13.40
N GLY A 221 3.56 -15.10 12.35
CA GLY A 221 4.44 -15.25 11.18
C GLY A 221 5.52 -16.31 11.35
N PHE A 222 5.87 -16.59 12.58
CA PHE A 222 6.75 -17.67 13.01
C PHE A 222 6.05 -18.45 14.10
N ARG A 223 4.82 -18.76 13.84
CA ARG A 223 3.93 -19.46 14.77
C ARG A 223 4.65 -20.66 15.31
N ASN A 224 4.92 -20.66 16.61
CA ASN A 224 5.44 -21.77 17.43
C ASN A 224 6.96 -21.94 17.54
N SER A 225 7.82 -21.02 17.09
CA SER A 225 9.23 -21.15 17.49
C SER A 225 9.66 -20.01 18.41
N THR A 226 10.15 -20.36 19.58
CA THR A 226 10.81 -19.45 20.52
C THR A 226 12.27 -19.21 20.14
N GLU A 227 12.77 -19.94 19.15
CA GLU A 227 14.16 -19.95 18.74
C GLU A 227 14.23 -19.86 17.20
N TYR A 228 14.71 -18.70 16.70
CA TYR A 228 15.11 -18.56 15.31
C TYR A 228 16.63 -18.74 15.27
N THR A 229 17.07 -19.58 14.35
CA THR A 229 18.50 -19.58 14.00
C THR A 229 18.81 -18.31 13.21
N ASN A 230 20.05 -17.84 13.27
CA ASN A 230 20.48 -16.73 12.40
C ASN A 230 20.27 -17.06 10.91
N GLU A 231 20.35 -18.34 10.54
CA GLU A 231 20.09 -18.82 9.18
C GLU A 231 18.64 -18.62 8.78
N ASP A 232 17.68 -18.94 9.64
CA ASP A 232 16.24 -18.73 9.36
C ASP A 232 15.92 -17.24 9.18
N VAL A 233 16.51 -16.38 10.02
CA VAL A 233 16.35 -14.93 9.93
C VAL A 233 16.92 -14.41 8.61
N THR A 234 18.17 -14.78 8.29
CA THR A 234 18.83 -14.37 7.04
C THR A 234 18.08 -14.85 5.80
N ARG A 235 17.62 -16.11 5.79
CA ARG A 235 16.81 -16.67 4.71
C ARG A 235 15.57 -15.82 4.44
N ARG A 236 14.88 -15.37 5.48
CA ARG A 236 13.68 -14.54 5.35
C ARG A 236 13.98 -13.13 4.89
N TYR A 237 15.08 -12.53 5.31
CA TYR A 237 15.54 -11.25 4.78
C TYR A 237 15.81 -11.34 3.29
N ARG A 238 16.51 -12.40 2.84
CA ARG A 238 16.75 -12.65 1.41
C ARG A 238 15.46 -12.78 0.62
N ASN A 239 14.51 -13.56 1.13
CA ASN A 239 13.21 -13.75 0.46
C ASN A 239 12.39 -12.46 0.45
N TYR A 240 12.40 -11.67 1.51
CA TYR A 240 11.71 -10.38 1.55
C TYR A 240 12.30 -9.41 0.52
N TYR A 241 13.63 -9.30 0.44
CA TYR A 241 14.27 -8.45 -0.56
C TYR A 241 14.05 -8.98 -1.98
N ALA A 242 14.03 -10.28 -2.17
CA ALA A 242 13.67 -10.90 -3.45
C ALA A 242 12.22 -10.55 -3.86
N ALA A 243 11.28 -10.58 -2.93
CA ALA A 243 9.90 -10.15 -3.17
C ALA A 243 9.79 -8.66 -3.55
N VAL A 244 10.58 -7.78 -2.92
CA VAL A 244 10.67 -6.36 -3.31
C VAL A 244 11.21 -6.22 -4.73
N THR A 245 12.27 -6.97 -5.06
CA THR A 245 12.87 -6.94 -6.42
C THR A 245 11.91 -7.47 -7.48
N ASP A 246 11.19 -8.56 -7.20
CA ASP A 246 10.17 -9.07 -8.13
C ASP A 246 9.08 -8.02 -8.36
N MET A 247 8.57 -7.42 -7.30
CA MET A 247 7.58 -6.36 -7.40
C MET A 247 8.11 -5.15 -8.19
N ASP A 248 9.36 -4.74 -7.98
CA ASP A 248 10.02 -3.68 -8.76
C ASP A 248 10.07 -3.99 -10.26
N ILE A 249 10.37 -5.24 -10.61
CA ILE A 249 10.34 -5.72 -12.00
C ILE A 249 8.93 -5.55 -12.58
N GLN A 250 7.89 -5.92 -11.84
CA GLN A 250 6.50 -5.81 -12.31
C GLN A 250 6.07 -4.34 -12.44
N VAL A 251 6.47 -3.47 -11.53
CA VAL A 251 6.29 -2.00 -11.64
C VAL A 251 6.96 -1.50 -12.94
N GLY A 252 8.19 -1.92 -13.20
CA GLY A 252 8.92 -1.59 -14.42
C GLY A 252 8.17 -1.98 -15.69
N ARG A 253 7.62 -3.20 -15.75
CA ARG A 253 6.84 -3.70 -16.89
C ARG A 253 5.63 -2.81 -17.21
N LEU A 254 4.88 -2.38 -16.19
CA LEU A 254 3.73 -1.50 -16.36
C LEU A 254 4.13 -0.08 -16.80
N LEU A 255 5.21 0.46 -16.24
CA LEU A 255 5.73 1.78 -16.66
C LEU A 255 6.24 1.75 -18.10
N ASP A 256 6.90 0.67 -18.52
CA ASP A 256 7.38 0.50 -19.89
C ASP A 256 6.22 0.33 -20.90
N ALA A 257 5.17 -0.40 -20.52
CA ALA A 257 3.95 -0.48 -21.33
C ALA A 257 3.32 0.91 -21.55
N LEU A 258 3.21 1.74 -20.51
CA LEU A 258 2.71 3.11 -20.64
C LEU A 258 3.64 4.01 -21.48
N ARG A 259 4.95 3.82 -21.39
CA ARG A 259 5.93 4.53 -22.21
C ARG A 259 5.76 4.18 -23.69
N LEU A 260 5.64 2.89 -24.02
CA LEU A 260 5.43 2.42 -25.39
C LEU A 260 4.10 2.91 -25.99
N ARG A 261 3.07 3.10 -25.16
CA ARG A 261 1.77 3.67 -25.55
C ARG A 261 1.80 5.20 -25.67
N GLY A 262 2.90 5.86 -25.27
CA GLY A 262 2.98 7.33 -25.20
C GLY A 262 2.07 7.96 -24.14
N GLU A 263 1.64 7.21 -23.15
CA GLU A 263 0.69 7.63 -22.10
C GLU A 263 1.36 7.98 -20.77
N LEU A 264 2.62 7.55 -20.54
CA LEU A 264 3.29 7.65 -19.25
C LEU A 264 3.34 9.08 -18.69
N ASP A 265 3.59 10.08 -19.54
CA ASP A 265 3.72 11.46 -19.07
C ASP A 265 2.38 12.12 -18.74
N ASN A 266 1.27 11.65 -19.33
CA ASN A 266 -0.08 12.05 -18.95
C ASN A 266 -0.77 11.05 -18.00
N THR A 267 0.01 10.25 -17.29
CA THR A 267 -0.46 9.37 -16.23
C THR A 267 0.10 9.81 -14.89
N LEU A 268 -0.79 10.08 -13.92
CA LEU A 268 -0.40 10.19 -12.52
C LEU A 268 -0.08 8.78 -12.01
N VAL A 269 1.21 8.50 -11.85
CA VAL A 269 1.69 7.25 -11.24
C VAL A 269 1.91 7.48 -9.76
N ILE A 270 1.31 6.61 -8.93
CA ILE A 270 1.46 6.60 -7.48
C ILE A 270 1.99 5.23 -7.06
N TYR A 271 3.04 5.20 -6.25
CA TYR A 271 3.49 4.02 -5.54
C TYR A 271 3.34 4.24 -4.04
N ALA A 272 2.59 3.38 -3.38
CA ALA A 272 2.37 3.41 -1.94
C ALA A 272 2.21 2.00 -1.37
N SER A 273 2.43 1.84 -0.06
CA SER A 273 2.00 0.65 0.69
C SER A 273 0.77 0.98 1.51
N ASP A 274 -0.04 -0.03 1.83
CA ASP A 274 -1.17 0.16 2.74
C ASP A 274 -0.70 0.46 4.18
N HIS A 275 0.37 -0.19 4.66
CA HIS A 275 1.04 0.10 5.93
C HIS A 275 2.51 -0.31 5.89
N GLY A 276 3.22 -0.06 6.99
CA GLY A 276 4.60 -0.48 7.17
C GLY A 276 4.74 -1.90 7.69
N LEU A 277 5.98 -2.35 7.84
CA LEU A 277 6.32 -3.68 8.32
C LEU A 277 7.59 -3.65 9.17
N ALA A 278 7.58 -4.38 10.28
CA ALA A 278 8.77 -4.77 11.01
C ALA A 278 9.23 -6.16 10.56
N LEU A 279 10.47 -6.27 10.15
CA LEU A 279 11.11 -7.54 9.83
C LEU A 279 12.22 -7.79 10.89
N GLY A 280 11.82 -8.01 12.16
CA GLY A 280 12.72 -8.03 13.29
C GLY A 280 13.01 -6.66 13.92
N HIS A 281 12.66 -5.57 13.24
CA HIS A 281 12.77 -4.21 13.79
C HIS A 281 12.00 -4.11 15.12
N GLN A 282 12.62 -3.46 16.12
CA GLN A 282 12.06 -3.32 17.47
C GLN A 282 11.69 -4.68 18.12
N GLY A 283 12.27 -5.78 17.65
CA GLY A 283 12.16 -7.11 18.25
C GLY A 283 10.85 -7.85 17.97
N PHE A 284 10.12 -7.48 16.94
CA PHE A 284 8.95 -8.23 16.47
C PHE A 284 8.92 -8.34 14.94
N TRP A 285 8.12 -9.27 14.44
CA TRP A 285 7.88 -9.49 13.02
C TRP A 285 6.44 -9.18 12.69
N GLY A 286 6.21 -8.37 11.65
CA GLY A 286 4.90 -8.00 11.19
C GLY A 286 4.55 -6.53 11.48
N LYS A 287 3.33 -6.26 11.92
CA LYS A 287 2.70 -4.94 11.90
C LYS A 287 1.94 -4.62 13.19
N GLY A 288 0.93 -3.77 13.13
CA GLY A 288 0.17 -3.33 14.31
C GLY A 288 -0.44 -4.43 15.17
N ASN A 289 -0.80 -5.56 14.56
CA ASN A 289 -1.35 -6.74 15.24
C ASN A 289 -0.29 -7.73 15.74
N SER A 290 0.99 -7.47 15.55
CA SER A 290 2.06 -8.40 15.91
C SER A 290 2.59 -8.23 17.33
N THR A 291 1.95 -7.41 18.13
CA THR A 291 2.19 -7.26 19.58
C THR A 291 0.87 -7.30 20.35
N ARG A 292 0.94 -7.68 21.63
CA ARG A 292 -0.17 -7.53 22.59
C ARG A 292 0.38 -6.88 23.86
N PRO A 293 -0.06 -5.68 24.19
CA PRO A 293 -1.06 -4.83 23.50
C PRO A 293 -0.68 -4.48 22.05
N LEU A 294 -1.70 -4.18 21.24
CA LEU A 294 -1.56 -3.71 19.85
C LEU A 294 -0.62 -2.49 19.76
N ASN A 295 -0.02 -2.25 18.59
CA ASN A 295 0.94 -1.16 18.43
C ASN A 295 0.65 -0.20 17.28
N MET A 296 1.25 0.99 17.38
CA MET A 296 1.33 2.04 16.36
C MET A 296 2.79 2.50 16.23
N TYR A 297 3.74 1.55 16.22
CA TYR A 297 5.17 1.90 16.07
C TYR A 297 5.43 2.53 14.70
N GLU A 298 6.46 3.40 14.62
CA GLU A 298 6.82 4.07 13.35
C GLU A 298 7.01 3.06 12.22
N ILE A 299 7.65 1.94 12.52
CA ILE A 299 7.91 0.88 11.54
C ILE A 299 6.62 0.27 10.97
N SER A 300 5.54 0.24 11.75
CA SER A 300 4.23 -0.29 11.35
C SER A 300 3.35 0.74 10.62
N ILE A 301 3.62 2.04 10.80
CA ILE A 301 2.78 3.11 10.23
C ILE A 301 3.46 3.94 9.14
N ARG A 302 4.80 3.91 9.01
CA ARG A 302 5.49 4.60 7.91
C ARG A 302 5.37 3.79 6.63
N ILE A 303 5.04 4.49 5.54
CA ILE A 303 4.87 3.90 4.21
C ILE A 303 5.75 4.62 3.18
N PRO A 304 6.17 3.95 2.10
CA PRO A 304 6.68 4.63 0.93
C PRO A 304 5.53 5.38 0.25
N LEU A 305 5.83 6.56 -0.30
CA LEU A 305 4.91 7.30 -1.16
C LEU A 305 5.72 8.05 -2.23
N LEU A 306 5.53 7.63 -3.47
CA LEU A 306 6.18 8.19 -4.65
C LEU A 306 5.10 8.64 -5.63
N LEU A 307 5.28 9.81 -6.25
CA LEU A 307 4.38 10.35 -7.27
C LEU A 307 5.17 10.74 -8.51
N ARG A 308 4.66 10.42 -9.72
CA ARG A 308 5.21 10.90 -10.99
C ARG A 308 4.08 11.36 -11.91
N TRP A 309 4.13 12.60 -12.36
CA TRP A 309 3.18 13.13 -13.35
C TRP A 309 3.74 14.42 -13.98
N PRO A 310 4.62 14.31 -14.98
CA PRO A 310 5.29 15.46 -15.59
C PRO A 310 4.31 16.50 -16.16
N THR A 311 3.28 16.06 -16.92
CA THR A 311 2.29 16.97 -17.49
C THR A 311 1.39 17.65 -16.46
N GLY A 312 1.33 17.10 -15.24
CA GLY A 312 0.66 17.70 -14.08
C GLY A 312 1.51 18.73 -13.34
N GLY A 313 2.77 18.91 -13.75
CA GLY A 313 3.69 19.89 -13.16
C GLY A 313 4.34 19.40 -11.85
N LEU A 314 4.40 18.12 -11.61
CA LEU A 314 5.17 17.57 -10.49
C LEU A 314 6.66 17.74 -10.74
N VAL A 315 7.41 18.16 -9.70
CA VAL A 315 8.83 18.49 -9.81
C VAL A 315 9.68 17.23 -9.67
N ALA A 316 10.40 16.85 -10.72
CA ALA A 316 11.28 15.69 -10.70
C ALA A 316 12.39 15.82 -9.63
N GLY A 317 12.65 14.73 -8.91
CA GLY A 317 13.64 14.66 -7.84
C GLY A 317 13.26 15.45 -6.57
N HIS A 318 12.04 15.97 -6.50
CA HIS A 318 11.59 16.72 -5.32
C HIS A 318 11.33 15.81 -4.11
N VAL A 319 11.79 16.27 -2.94
CA VAL A 319 11.56 15.57 -1.66
C VAL A 319 10.65 16.41 -0.78
N VAL A 320 9.42 15.96 -0.61
CA VAL A 320 8.45 16.54 0.32
C VAL A 320 8.75 16.05 1.74
N ARG A 321 9.01 16.99 2.66
CA ARG A 321 9.33 16.69 4.06
C ARG A 321 8.13 16.85 5.01
N GLN A 322 7.06 17.48 4.53
CA GLN A 322 5.80 17.58 5.27
C GLN A 322 5.25 16.17 5.57
N THR A 323 4.63 16.04 6.72
CA THR A 323 3.98 14.81 7.12
C THR A 323 2.66 14.65 6.38
N VAL A 324 2.47 13.52 5.72
CA VAL A 324 1.29 13.20 4.90
C VAL A 324 0.74 11.82 5.23
N ASP A 325 -0.49 11.53 4.80
CA ASP A 325 -1.10 10.22 5.02
C ASP A 325 -2.06 9.80 3.89
N HIS A 326 -2.68 8.63 4.02
CA HIS A 326 -3.64 8.09 3.04
C HIS A 326 -4.84 9.00 2.78
N TYR A 327 -5.30 9.75 3.77
CA TYR A 327 -6.40 10.71 3.58
C TYR A 327 -6.01 11.81 2.58
N ASP A 328 -4.73 12.23 2.61
CA ASP A 328 -4.18 13.22 1.67
C ASP A 328 -4.08 12.66 0.25
N THR A 329 -3.70 11.37 0.13
CA THR A 329 -3.65 10.66 -1.14
C THR A 329 -5.04 10.54 -1.77
N PHE A 330 -6.08 10.25 -0.98
CA PHE A 330 -7.46 10.27 -1.45
C PHE A 330 -7.85 11.64 -2.01
N GLN A 331 -7.53 12.72 -1.29
CA GLN A 331 -7.83 14.09 -1.73
C GLN A 331 -7.09 14.47 -3.01
N LEU A 332 -5.82 14.05 -3.15
CA LEU A 332 -5.06 14.21 -4.38
C LEU A 332 -5.78 13.55 -5.55
N LEU A 333 -6.18 12.30 -5.41
CA LEU A 333 -6.82 11.52 -6.46
C LEU A 333 -8.16 12.13 -6.89
N CYS A 334 -9.00 12.53 -5.94
CA CYS A 334 -10.25 13.23 -6.22
C CYS A 334 -10.01 14.56 -6.96
N GLN A 335 -9.04 15.36 -6.50
CA GLN A 335 -8.72 16.65 -7.13
C GLN A 335 -8.21 16.47 -8.58
N VAL A 336 -7.29 15.54 -8.80
CA VAL A 336 -6.70 15.28 -10.13
C VAL A 336 -7.75 14.76 -11.10
N ALA A 337 -8.66 13.92 -10.63
CA ALA A 337 -9.76 13.39 -11.43
C ALA A 337 -10.90 14.40 -11.65
N GLY A 338 -10.93 15.52 -10.93
CA GLY A 338 -12.08 16.42 -10.90
C GLY A 338 -13.33 15.78 -10.30
N ALA A 339 -13.13 14.78 -9.44
CA ALA A 339 -14.22 14.06 -8.78
C ALA A 339 -14.82 14.92 -7.66
N ALA A 340 -16.15 15.12 -7.68
CA ALA A 340 -16.85 15.83 -6.64
C ALA A 340 -16.94 14.96 -5.37
N ILE A 341 -16.54 15.53 -4.23
CA ILE A 341 -16.69 14.94 -2.90
C ILE A 341 -17.70 15.75 -2.10
N ASP A 342 -18.47 15.07 -1.26
CA ASP A 342 -19.44 15.73 -0.39
C ASP A 342 -18.71 16.35 0.82
N PRO A 343 -18.74 17.69 0.99
CA PRO A 343 -18.05 18.35 2.09
C PRO A 343 -18.64 18.00 3.46
N GLU A 344 -19.87 17.58 3.54
CA GLU A 344 -20.53 17.17 4.80
C GLU A 344 -19.97 15.84 5.35
N MET A 345 -19.22 15.11 4.54
CA MET A 345 -18.60 13.86 4.94
C MET A 345 -17.38 14.02 5.87
N HIS A 346 -16.92 15.26 6.10
CA HIS A 346 -15.81 15.59 7.02
C HIS A 346 -14.52 14.81 6.77
N TYR A 347 -13.93 15.00 5.59
CA TYR A 347 -12.65 14.37 5.23
C TYR A 347 -11.47 14.99 5.98
N PRO A 348 -10.63 14.21 6.69
CA PRO A 348 -9.46 14.75 7.40
C PRO A 348 -8.29 15.14 6.50
N GLY A 349 -8.25 14.63 5.25
CA GLY A 349 -7.16 14.81 4.31
C GLY A 349 -7.13 16.18 3.62
N ARG A 350 -5.96 16.50 3.04
CA ARG A 350 -5.74 17.62 2.13
C ARG A 350 -4.98 17.13 0.91
N SER A 351 -5.27 17.68 -0.26
CA SER A 351 -4.58 17.23 -1.48
C SER A 351 -3.07 17.49 -1.42
N LEU A 352 -2.31 16.48 -1.85
CA LEU A 352 -0.85 16.52 -1.95
C LEU A 352 -0.35 17.35 -3.14
N LEU A 353 -1.23 17.72 -4.08
CA LEU A 353 -0.84 18.29 -5.36
C LEU A 353 0.03 19.57 -5.23
N PRO A 354 -0.29 20.53 -4.36
CA PRO A 354 0.57 21.69 -4.17
C PRO A 354 1.97 21.32 -3.66
N LEU A 355 2.05 20.43 -2.66
CA LEU A 355 3.34 19.97 -2.14
C LEU A 355 4.17 19.27 -3.21
N ALA A 356 3.54 18.42 -4.02
CA ALA A 356 4.20 17.70 -5.11
C ALA A 356 4.66 18.61 -6.25
N ARG A 357 4.06 19.79 -6.40
CA ARG A 357 4.50 20.85 -7.30
C ARG A 357 5.59 21.76 -6.72
N GLY A 358 6.04 21.48 -5.51
CA GLY A 358 7.02 22.33 -4.81
C GLY A 358 6.45 23.67 -4.33
N GLU A 359 5.13 23.81 -4.27
CA GLU A 359 4.47 25.03 -3.81
C GLU A 359 4.55 25.13 -2.28
N SER A 360 4.69 26.37 -1.79
CA SER A 360 4.61 26.63 -0.34
C SER A 360 3.15 26.58 0.11
N VAL A 361 2.86 25.68 1.03
CA VAL A 361 1.52 25.53 1.59
C VAL A 361 1.51 26.03 3.03
N ALA A 362 0.92 27.19 3.24
CA ALA A 362 0.76 27.75 4.58
C ALA A 362 -0.13 26.84 5.45
N ASN A 363 0.22 26.72 6.73
CA ASN A 363 -0.56 25.94 7.71
C ASN A 363 -0.82 24.48 7.30
N TRP A 364 0.17 23.84 6.64
CA TRP A 364 0.09 22.40 6.50
C TRP A 364 0.05 21.75 7.88
N ARG A 365 -0.89 20.81 8.06
CA ARG A 365 -1.06 20.21 9.38
C ARG A 365 0.18 19.44 9.84
N GLU A 366 0.59 19.66 11.07
CA GLU A 366 1.74 18.96 11.68
C GLU A 366 1.32 17.69 12.40
N SER A 367 0.09 17.63 12.88
CA SER A 367 -0.43 16.46 13.61
C SER A 367 -1.06 15.44 12.70
N ARG A 368 -0.88 14.16 13.01
CA ARG A 368 -1.55 13.00 12.40
C ARG A 368 -2.28 12.21 13.45
N PHE A 369 -3.42 11.67 13.05
CA PHE A 369 -4.23 10.81 13.88
C PHE A 369 -4.32 9.42 13.25
N GLY A 370 -4.24 8.39 14.10
CA GLY A 370 -4.39 7.01 13.69
C GLY A 370 -5.31 6.25 14.62
N GLU A 371 -5.94 5.21 14.09
CA GLU A 371 -6.86 4.35 14.81
C GLU A 371 -6.60 2.89 14.44
N TYR A 372 -6.53 2.03 15.45
CA TYR A 372 -6.48 0.59 15.22
C TYR A 372 -7.04 -0.16 16.43
N GLY A 373 -8.07 -0.97 16.23
CA GLY A 373 -8.76 -1.65 17.34
C GLY A 373 -9.14 -0.67 18.45
N ASP A 374 -8.62 -0.93 19.64
CA ASP A 374 -8.80 -0.10 20.84
C ASP A 374 -7.77 1.04 20.96
N LEU A 375 -6.92 1.24 19.95
CA LEU A 375 -5.91 2.29 19.96
C LEU A 375 -6.39 3.58 19.30
N ARG A 376 -5.93 4.71 19.85
CA ARG A 376 -5.97 6.03 19.20
C ARG A 376 -4.61 6.67 19.34
N MET A 377 -4.11 7.19 18.24
CA MET A 377 -2.79 7.82 18.16
C MET A 377 -2.91 9.27 17.72
N ILE A 378 -2.11 10.13 18.34
CA ILE A 378 -1.72 11.43 17.80
C ILE A 378 -0.21 11.46 17.65
N ARG A 379 0.27 11.91 16.49
CA ARG A 379 1.68 12.13 16.19
C ARG A 379 1.93 13.57 15.76
N THR A 380 2.92 14.19 16.36
CA THR A 380 3.46 15.51 15.99
C THR A 380 4.92 15.32 15.52
N PRO A 381 5.61 16.38 15.05
CA PRO A 381 7.04 16.28 14.72
C PRO A 381 7.91 15.84 15.90
N GLN A 382 7.55 16.19 17.14
CA GLN A 382 8.32 15.92 18.34
C GLN A 382 7.87 14.71 19.13
N TYR A 383 6.56 14.42 19.13
CA TYR A 383 5.98 13.41 20.01
C TYR A 383 4.98 12.52 19.29
N LYS A 384 4.83 11.31 19.77
CA LYS A 384 3.76 10.40 19.41
C LYS A 384 3.15 9.83 20.69
N TYR A 385 1.85 10.04 20.88
CA TYR A 385 1.09 9.48 21.99
C TYR A 385 0.11 8.45 21.48
N VAL A 386 0.14 7.25 22.07
CA VAL A 386 -0.80 6.15 21.77
C VAL A 386 -1.60 5.85 23.02
N ARG A 387 -2.91 6.08 22.94
CA ARG A 387 -3.86 5.75 23.99
C ARG A 387 -4.55 4.42 23.67
N ARG A 388 -4.63 3.54 24.67
CA ARG A 388 -5.37 2.28 24.62
C ARG A 388 -6.61 2.35 25.50
N TYR A 389 -7.73 1.87 24.97
CA TYR A 389 -9.02 1.89 25.64
C TYR A 389 -9.41 0.46 26.06
N PRO A 390 -10.16 0.31 27.16
CA PRO A 390 -10.47 1.35 28.16
C PRO A 390 -9.28 1.64 29.09
N TYR A 391 -8.31 0.73 29.19
CA TYR A 391 -7.16 0.79 30.11
C TYR A 391 -5.86 0.56 29.38
N GLY A 392 -4.85 1.40 29.61
CA GLY A 392 -3.50 1.30 29.07
C GLY A 392 -2.81 -0.06 29.28
N PRO A 393 -1.51 -0.19 29.01
CA PRO A 393 -0.50 0.87 28.99
C PRO A 393 -0.62 1.82 27.80
N ASN A 394 -0.41 3.11 28.05
CA ASN A 394 -0.28 4.11 27.01
C ASN A 394 1.20 4.32 26.67
N ASP A 395 1.49 4.69 25.41
CA ASP A 395 2.85 4.97 24.99
C ASP A 395 3.02 6.46 24.69
N LEU A 396 4.19 7.00 25.06
CA LEU A 396 4.67 8.31 24.66
C LEU A 396 6.11 8.16 24.14
N PHE A 397 6.31 8.53 22.86
CA PHE A 397 7.58 8.47 22.17
C PHE A 397 8.10 9.86 21.85
#